data_1e98b5dcd3433fe9fc7dd4274c73c1dd
#
_entry.id   1e98b5dcd3433fe9fc7dd4274c73c1dd
#
_cell.length_a   1.000
_cell.length_b   1.000
_cell.length_c   1.000
_cell.angle_alpha   90.00
_cell.angle_beta   90.00
_cell.angle_gamma   90.00
#
_symmetry.space_group_name_H-M   'P 1'
#
loop_
_entity.id
_entity.type
_entity.pdbx_description
1 polymer ?
#
loop_
_entity_poly.entity_id
_entity_poly.type
_entity_poly.pdbx_seq_one_letter_code
_entity_poly.pdbx_strand_id
1 'polypeptide(L)'
;MTETHGNGHHGAHAEPSGLSNSAGGLTLETAWKPEDGGGRAGTLEFRIVDPGGRAVRNFDEQHDKAMHLMVVRRDLAHYRHLHPSMAADGTWSAPLRFPEAGPYRVFADFAATGRGLTLGADLEVPGTYEPFPFPAPANAERVGEYEVALASNIVAGGEASLLFDVSRYGRPVEDLEQYLGALGHLVALREGDLAFLHVHPETEDGSGPRIAFRAAFASKGRYRLFLQFAHAGRVQTAAFTIEA
;
A
#
# COMPACT_ATOMS: atom_id res chain seq x y z
N MET A 1 24.25 -45.34 -13.38
CA MET A 1 22.94 -44.70 -13.62
C MET A 1 22.65 -43.83 -12.45
N THR A 2 22.94 -42.57 -12.55
CA THR A 2 22.73 -41.55 -11.52
C THR A 2 21.61 -40.66 -12.01
N GLU A 3 20.43 -40.76 -11.40
CA GLU A 3 19.30 -39.90 -11.68
C GLU A 3 19.50 -38.56 -10.96
N THR A 4 19.69 -37.50 -11.74
CA THR A 4 19.65 -36.11 -11.27
C THR A 4 18.22 -35.66 -11.13
N HIS A 5 17.74 -35.52 -9.90
CA HIS A 5 16.49 -34.88 -9.61
C HIS A 5 16.64 -33.37 -9.84
N GLY A 6 16.05 -32.89 -10.93
CA GLY A 6 15.90 -31.49 -11.22
C GLY A 6 14.90 -30.88 -10.23
N ASN A 7 15.38 -30.01 -9.33
CA ASN A 7 14.57 -29.20 -8.46
C ASN A 7 13.97 -28.06 -9.31
N GLY A 8 12.74 -28.25 -9.78
CA GLY A 8 11.96 -27.21 -10.42
C GLY A 8 11.59 -26.15 -9.40
N HIS A 9 12.27 -25.02 -9.42
CA HIS A 9 11.77 -23.80 -8.77
C HIS A 9 10.54 -23.35 -9.55
N HIS A 10 9.36 -23.78 -9.09
CA HIS A 10 8.12 -23.10 -9.44
C HIS A 10 8.19 -21.73 -8.78
N GLY A 11 8.36 -20.67 -9.59
CA GLY A 11 8.20 -19.32 -9.14
C GLY A 11 6.79 -19.20 -8.54
N ALA A 12 6.72 -19.02 -7.22
CA ALA A 12 5.46 -18.76 -6.55
C ALA A 12 4.92 -17.43 -7.09
N HIS A 13 3.91 -17.50 -7.94
CA HIS A 13 3.14 -16.31 -8.31
C HIS A 13 2.57 -15.76 -7.00
N ALA A 14 2.98 -14.55 -6.64
CA ALA A 14 2.44 -13.90 -5.46
C ALA A 14 0.92 -13.77 -5.63
N GLU A 15 0.17 -14.49 -4.81
CA GLU A 15 -1.30 -14.42 -4.82
C GLU A 15 -1.74 -12.98 -4.50
N PRO A 16 -2.78 -12.46 -5.17
CA PRO A 16 -3.31 -11.15 -4.86
C PRO A 16 -3.71 -11.07 -3.39
N SER A 17 -3.18 -10.10 -2.66
CA SER A 17 -3.48 -9.91 -1.23
C SER A 17 -4.49 -8.78 -1.00
N GLY A 18 -4.99 -8.63 0.22
CA GLY A 18 -5.92 -7.58 0.60
C GLY A 18 -7.35 -7.72 0.03
N LEU A 19 -7.68 -8.80 -0.70
CA LEU A 19 -9.02 -9.03 -1.24
C LEU A 19 -10.00 -9.55 -0.19
N SER A 20 -9.51 -10.24 0.82
CA SER A 20 -10.30 -10.79 1.93
C SER A 20 -9.94 -10.10 3.24
N ASN A 21 -10.90 -10.07 4.15
CA ASN A 21 -10.65 -9.69 5.54
C ASN A 21 -10.02 -10.83 6.37
N SER A 22 -9.84 -12.00 5.80
CA SER A 22 -9.27 -13.17 6.48
C SER A 22 -8.23 -13.85 5.62
N ALA A 23 -7.05 -14.11 6.17
CA ALA A 23 -5.99 -14.91 5.58
C ALA A 23 -5.06 -15.44 6.66
N GLY A 24 -4.39 -16.58 6.41
CA GLY A 24 -3.42 -17.16 7.33
C GLY A 24 -3.98 -17.53 8.71
N GLY A 25 -5.28 -17.73 8.83
CA GLY A 25 -5.97 -17.99 10.10
C GLY A 25 -6.25 -16.74 10.93
N LEU A 26 -5.98 -15.54 10.40
CA LEU A 26 -6.27 -14.27 11.05
C LEU A 26 -7.39 -13.53 10.32
N THR A 27 -8.17 -12.74 11.07
CA THR A 27 -9.28 -11.95 10.53
C THR A 27 -9.17 -10.50 10.98
N LEU A 28 -9.38 -9.58 10.04
CA LEU A 28 -9.52 -8.16 10.27
C LEU A 28 -10.98 -7.83 10.62
N GLU A 29 -11.21 -7.29 11.79
CA GLU A 29 -12.48 -6.74 12.24
C GLU A 29 -12.38 -5.23 12.31
N THR A 30 -13.30 -4.48 11.67
CA THR A 30 -13.28 -3.02 11.62
C THR A 30 -14.54 -2.42 12.22
N ALA A 31 -14.41 -1.26 12.86
CA ALA A 31 -15.51 -0.47 13.37
C ALA A 31 -15.25 1.02 13.08
N TRP A 32 -16.14 1.65 12.31
CA TRP A 32 -16.12 3.08 12.11
C TRP A 32 -16.90 3.80 13.21
N LYS A 33 -16.27 4.76 13.88
CA LYS A 33 -16.87 5.58 14.92
C LYS A 33 -16.91 7.04 14.44
N PRO A 34 -18.01 7.50 13.83
CA PRO A 34 -18.12 8.88 13.39
C PRO A 34 -18.19 9.84 14.58
N GLU A 35 -17.52 10.96 14.45
CA GLU A 35 -17.49 12.07 15.42
C GLU A 35 -18.41 13.24 14.98
N ASP A 36 -18.77 13.28 13.71
CA ASP A 36 -19.66 14.26 13.13
C ASP A 36 -20.99 13.64 12.66
N GLY A 37 -22.05 14.47 12.57
CA GLY A 37 -23.36 14.02 12.10
C GLY A 37 -23.39 13.60 10.62
N GLY A 38 -22.33 13.88 9.86
CA GLY A 38 -22.18 13.50 8.45
C GLY A 38 -21.44 12.20 8.23
N GLY A 39 -20.83 11.62 9.27
CA GLY A 39 -20.10 10.34 9.20
C GLY A 39 -18.79 10.39 8.41
N ARG A 40 -18.28 11.58 8.08
CA ARG A 40 -17.08 11.78 7.25
C ARG A 40 -15.80 12.02 8.05
N ALA A 41 -15.92 12.32 9.34
CA ALA A 41 -14.81 12.42 10.28
C ALA A 41 -15.08 11.51 11.47
N GLY A 42 -14.02 10.88 11.98
CA GLY A 42 -14.14 9.96 13.12
C GLY A 42 -12.90 9.13 13.31
N THR A 43 -13.05 8.05 14.06
CA THR A 43 -12.00 7.10 14.35
C THR A 43 -12.33 5.74 13.76
N LEU A 44 -11.43 5.20 12.95
CA LEU A 44 -11.45 3.79 12.58
C LEU A 44 -10.79 2.99 13.70
N GLU A 45 -11.55 2.12 14.34
CA GLU A 45 -11.02 1.08 15.22
C GLU A 45 -11.01 -0.26 14.49
N PHE A 46 -9.99 -1.08 14.76
CA PHE A 46 -9.93 -2.41 14.20
C PHE A 46 -9.12 -3.35 15.07
N ARG A 47 -9.31 -4.65 14.88
CA ARG A 47 -8.56 -5.73 15.50
C ARG A 47 -8.15 -6.75 14.49
N ILE A 48 -7.02 -7.39 14.72
CA ILE A 48 -6.65 -8.64 14.08
C ILE A 48 -6.96 -9.73 15.08
N VAL A 49 -7.85 -10.65 14.74
CA VAL A 49 -8.27 -11.72 15.65
C VAL A 49 -7.84 -13.10 15.15
N ASP A 50 -7.54 -13.99 16.09
CA ASP A 50 -7.26 -15.39 15.83
C ASP A 50 -8.57 -16.20 15.60
N PRO A 51 -8.50 -17.50 15.22
CA PRO A 51 -9.70 -18.32 15.01
C PRO A 51 -10.56 -18.51 16.28
N GLY A 52 -10.02 -18.23 17.45
CA GLY A 52 -10.76 -18.21 18.71
C GLY A 52 -11.41 -16.87 19.04
N GLY A 53 -11.34 -15.88 18.15
CA GLY A 53 -11.87 -14.53 18.36
C GLY A 53 -11.04 -13.67 19.33
N ARG A 54 -9.80 -14.06 19.65
CA ARG A 54 -8.93 -13.31 20.55
C ARG A 54 -8.08 -12.34 19.73
N ALA A 55 -7.96 -11.11 20.22
CA ALA A 55 -7.12 -10.10 19.57
C ALA A 55 -5.62 -10.50 19.62
N VAL A 56 -4.98 -10.47 18.46
CA VAL A 56 -3.53 -10.53 18.32
C VAL A 56 -2.94 -9.24 18.88
N ARG A 57 -1.89 -9.34 19.69
CA ARG A 57 -1.23 -8.18 20.31
C ARG A 57 0.27 -8.11 20.04
N ASN A 58 0.84 -9.17 19.50
CA ASN A 58 2.25 -9.21 19.15
C ASN A 58 2.38 -9.18 17.63
N PHE A 59 3.01 -8.15 17.12
CA PHE A 59 3.30 -7.93 15.72
C PHE A 59 4.80 -7.76 15.54
N ASP A 60 5.32 -8.26 14.44
CA ASP A 60 6.71 -8.06 14.05
C ASP A 60 6.81 -6.70 13.34
N GLU A 61 7.90 -5.97 13.51
CA GLU A 61 8.12 -4.73 12.79
C GLU A 61 8.47 -5.01 11.32
N GLN A 62 7.78 -4.33 10.41
CA GLN A 62 8.09 -4.27 8.99
C GLN A 62 8.14 -2.78 8.58
N HIS A 63 9.18 -2.39 7.87
CA HIS A 63 9.32 -0.99 7.46
C HIS A 63 9.12 -0.01 8.64
N ASP A 64 9.84 -0.24 9.74
CA ASP A 64 9.83 0.56 10.98
C ASP A 64 8.47 0.64 11.70
N LYS A 65 7.49 -0.15 11.32
CA LYS A 65 6.15 -0.14 11.94
C LYS A 65 5.61 -1.55 12.15
N ALA A 66 4.82 -1.69 13.22
CA ALA A 66 4.10 -2.93 13.52
C ALA A 66 2.80 -3.07 12.68
N MET A 67 2.30 -1.96 12.12
CA MET A 67 1.08 -1.92 11.34
C MET A 67 1.11 -0.78 10.31
N HIS A 68 0.84 -1.10 9.05
CA HIS A 68 0.56 -0.16 7.99
C HIS A 68 -0.93 -0.19 7.67
N LEU A 69 -1.58 0.96 7.73
CA LEU A 69 -3.00 1.10 7.43
C LEU A 69 -3.14 1.93 6.17
N MET A 70 -3.53 1.30 5.05
CA MET A 70 -3.87 2.02 3.84
C MET A 70 -5.38 2.15 3.74
N VAL A 71 -5.84 3.33 3.34
CA VAL A 71 -7.26 3.63 3.10
C VAL A 71 -7.36 4.30 1.74
N VAL A 72 -8.22 3.80 0.90
CA VAL A 72 -8.43 4.33 -0.46
C VAL A 72 -9.89 4.22 -0.85
N ARG A 73 -10.41 5.21 -1.58
CA ARG A 73 -11.76 5.10 -2.14
C ARG A 73 -11.80 4.06 -3.27
N ARG A 74 -12.93 3.46 -3.51
CA ARG A 74 -13.10 2.33 -4.45
C ARG A 74 -12.68 2.65 -5.89
N ASP A 75 -12.68 3.91 -6.28
CA ASP A 75 -12.15 4.43 -7.56
C ASP A 75 -10.65 4.74 -7.53
N LEU A 76 -9.94 4.30 -6.48
CA LEU A 76 -8.51 4.53 -6.26
C LEU A 76 -8.12 6.01 -6.04
N ALA A 77 -9.11 6.87 -5.73
CA ALA A 77 -8.89 8.23 -5.25
C ALA A 77 -8.71 8.27 -3.73
N HIS A 78 -8.25 9.41 -3.22
CA HIS A 78 -8.16 9.69 -1.78
C HIS A 78 -7.35 8.67 -0.98
N TYR A 79 -6.25 8.19 -1.56
CA TYR A 79 -5.32 7.28 -0.88
C TYR A 79 -4.70 7.94 0.34
N ARG A 80 -4.63 7.17 1.43
CA ARG A 80 -3.94 7.52 2.66
C ARG A 80 -3.16 6.32 3.18
N HIS A 81 -1.97 6.57 3.68
CA HIS A 81 -1.15 5.62 4.39
C HIS A 81 -0.90 6.15 5.80
N LEU A 82 -1.24 5.37 6.80
CA LEU A 82 -1.25 5.73 8.21
C LEU A 82 -0.56 4.65 9.05
N HIS A 83 -0.08 5.05 10.21
CA HIS A 83 0.47 4.13 11.20
C HIS A 83 -0.35 4.26 12.48
N PRO A 84 -1.35 3.37 12.69
CA PRO A 84 -2.27 3.43 13.82
C PRO A 84 -1.57 3.09 15.14
N SER A 85 -2.20 3.46 16.25
CA SER A 85 -1.75 3.09 17.59
C SER A 85 -2.57 1.92 18.12
N MET A 86 -1.93 1.00 18.83
CA MET A 86 -2.58 -0.15 19.46
C MET A 86 -2.75 0.06 20.97
N ALA A 87 -3.97 -0.16 21.45
CA ALA A 87 -4.26 -0.20 22.88
C ALA A 87 -3.88 -1.56 23.50
N ALA A 88 -3.83 -1.63 24.84
CA ALA A 88 -3.42 -2.83 25.54
C ALA A 88 -4.34 -4.05 25.31
N ASP A 89 -5.58 -3.83 24.89
CA ASP A 89 -6.54 -4.89 24.55
C ASP A 89 -6.39 -5.41 23.10
N GLY A 90 -5.44 -4.86 22.32
CA GLY A 90 -5.19 -5.21 20.92
C GLY A 90 -6.05 -4.43 19.92
N THR A 91 -6.78 -3.41 20.36
CA THR A 91 -7.52 -2.54 19.47
C THR A 91 -6.59 -1.50 18.88
N TRP A 92 -6.52 -1.45 17.55
CA TRP A 92 -5.86 -0.40 16.78
C TRP A 92 -6.82 0.76 16.51
N SER A 93 -6.31 1.96 16.48
CA SER A 93 -7.11 3.16 16.21
C SER A 93 -6.39 4.14 15.30
N ALA A 94 -7.16 4.72 14.35
CA ALA A 94 -6.69 5.76 13.44
C ALA A 94 -7.77 6.84 13.26
N PRO A 95 -7.49 8.11 13.55
CA PRO A 95 -8.39 9.20 13.22
C PRO A 95 -8.41 9.40 11.70
N LEU A 96 -9.60 9.47 11.11
CA LEU A 96 -9.80 9.63 9.68
C LEU A 96 -10.75 10.77 9.38
N ARG A 97 -10.48 11.46 8.29
CA ARG A 97 -11.41 12.38 7.66
C ARG A 97 -11.48 12.06 6.17
N PHE A 98 -12.66 11.71 5.70
CA PHE A 98 -12.92 11.40 4.31
C PHE A 98 -13.30 12.67 3.54
N PRO A 99 -12.58 13.03 2.45
CA PRO A 99 -12.92 14.21 1.66
C PRO A 99 -14.28 14.08 0.99
N GLU A 100 -14.64 12.86 0.58
CA GLU A 100 -15.87 12.57 -0.15
C GLU A 100 -16.54 11.28 0.36
N ALA A 101 -17.82 11.17 0.07
CA ALA A 101 -18.64 10.00 0.35
C ALA A 101 -18.33 8.84 -0.59
N GLY A 102 -18.83 7.65 -0.24
CA GLY A 102 -18.78 6.45 -1.05
C GLY A 102 -18.04 5.30 -0.38
N PRO A 103 -17.89 4.19 -1.10
CA PRO A 103 -17.18 3.03 -0.62
C PRO A 103 -15.66 3.26 -0.59
N TYR A 104 -15.06 2.96 0.54
CA TYR A 104 -13.61 2.92 0.76
C TYR A 104 -13.18 1.50 1.06
N ARG A 105 -11.93 1.21 0.72
CA ARG A 105 -11.27 0.00 1.16
C ARG A 105 -10.17 0.32 2.13
N VAL A 106 -10.13 -0.46 3.19
CA VAL A 106 -9.11 -0.41 4.24
C VAL A 106 -8.22 -1.62 4.08
N PHE A 107 -6.91 -1.44 4.13
CA PHE A 107 -5.94 -2.52 4.17
C PHE A 107 -5.14 -2.42 5.46
N ALA A 108 -5.08 -3.53 6.20
CA ALA A 108 -4.15 -3.72 7.28
C ALA A 108 -3.02 -4.61 6.78
N ASP A 109 -1.83 -4.02 6.65
CA ASP A 109 -0.61 -4.72 6.23
C ASP A 109 0.34 -4.82 7.43
N PHE A 110 0.70 -6.05 7.81
CA PHE A 110 1.42 -6.34 9.04
C PHE A 110 2.16 -7.68 8.97
N ALA A 111 3.10 -7.89 9.88
CA ALA A 111 3.65 -9.20 10.13
C ALA A 111 3.29 -9.70 11.54
N ALA A 112 2.95 -10.97 11.61
CA ALA A 112 2.73 -11.66 12.87
C ALA A 112 3.27 -13.09 12.78
N THR A 113 3.97 -13.51 13.82
CA THR A 113 4.60 -14.86 13.88
C THR A 113 5.50 -15.17 12.68
N GLY A 114 6.27 -14.17 12.21
CA GLY A 114 7.21 -14.31 11.10
C GLY A 114 6.55 -14.36 9.71
N ARG A 115 5.26 -14.01 9.57
CA ARG A 115 4.53 -14.00 8.28
C ARG A 115 3.93 -12.64 8.01
N GLY A 116 4.24 -12.07 6.84
CA GLY A 116 3.57 -10.88 6.32
C GLY A 116 2.19 -11.22 5.80
N LEU A 117 1.21 -10.37 6.11
CA LEU A 117 -0.19 -10.51 5.69
C LEU A 117 -0.78 -9.13 5.39
N THR A 118 -1.53 -9.05 4.29
CA THR A 118 -2.39 -7.89 3.98
C THR A 118 -3.84 -8.33 4.00
N LEU A 119 -4.63 -7.82 4.93
CA LEU A 119 -6.07 -8.07 5.03
C LEU A 119 -6.83 -6.82 4.59
N GLY A 120 -7.94 -6.99 3.87
CA GLY A 120 -8.74 -5.89 3.37
C GLY A 120 -10.18 -5.94 3.86
N ALA A 121 -10.75 -4.79 4.22
CA ALA A 121 -12.15 -4.63 4.59
C ALA A 121 -12.76 -3.42 3.89
N ASP A 122 -14.06 -3.47 3.59
CA ASP A 122 -14.78 -2.35 3.03
C ASP A 122 -15.34 -1.45 4.14
N LEU A 123 -15.35 -0.15 3.88
CA LEU A 123 -15.90 0.88 4.75
C LEU A 123 -16.79 1.81 3.93
N GLU A 124 -18.04 1.95 4.34
CA GLU A 124 -18.99 2.85 3.67
C GLU A 124 -19.00 4.22 4.35
N VAL A 125 -18.73 5.27 3.58
CA VAL A 125 -18.84 6.67 4.03
C VAL A 125 -20.13 7.26 3.49
N PRO A 126 -21.08 7.69 4.36
CA PRO A 126 -22.39 8.14 3.94
C PRO A 126 -22.38 9.32 2.98
N GLY A 127 -23.28 9.31 2.00
CA GLY A 127 -23.51 10.38 1.03
C GLY A 127 -23.57 9.87 -0.40
N THR A 128 -23.60 10.80 -1.35
CA THR A 128 -23.62 10.46 -2.78
C THR A 128 -22.23 10.06 -3.23
N TYR A 129 -22.12 8.90 -3.86
CA TYR A 129 -20.87 8.44 -4.48
C TYR A 129 -20.83 8.86 -5.95
N GLU A 130 -19.90 9.74 -6.26
CA GLU A 130 -19.57 10.14 -7.63
C GLU A 130 -18.12 9.71 -7.90
N PRO A 131 -17.91 8.58 -8.61
CA PRO A 131 -16.56 8.09 -8.88
C PRO A 131 -15.81 8.99 -9.87
N PHE A 132 -14.53 9.21 -9.60
CA PHE A 132 -13.62 9.81 -10.57
C PHE A 132 -13.28 8.82 -11.68
N PRO A 133 -13.10 9.30 -12.91
CA PRO A 133 -12.54 8.48 -13.98
C PRO A 133 -11.16 7.97 -13.57
N PHE A 134 -10.90 6.70 -13.86
CA PHE A 134 -9.58 6.14 -13.61
C PHE A 134 -8.54 6.84 -14.50
N PRO A 135 -7.45 7.40 -13.94
CA PRO A 135 -6.49 8.16 -14.73
C PRO A 135 -5.80 7.32 -15.81
N ALA A 136 -5.50 7.92 -16.95
CA ALA A 136 -4.73 7.27 -17.99
C ALA A 136 -3.30 6.93 -17.52
N PRO A 137 -2.65 5.90 -18.10
CA PRO A 137 -1.25 5.62 -17.81
C PRO A 137 -0.36 6.82 -18.07
N ALA A 138 0.56 7.07 -17.13
CA ALA A 138 1.52 8.16 -17.20
C ALA A 138 2.87 7.72 -16.62
N ASN A 139 3.94 8.18 -17.26
CA ASN A 139 5.31 7.92 -16.82
C ASN A 139 5.97 9.11 -16.11
N ALA A 140 5.21 10.16 -15.83
CA ALA A 140 5.62 11.31 -15.03
C ALA A 140 4.43 11.87 -14.26
N GLU A 141 4.66 12.25 -13.02
CA GLU A 141 3.68 12.86 -12.15
C GLU A 141 4.27 14.04 -11.41
N ARG A 142 3.40 15.04 -11.13
CA ARG A 142 3.80 16.22 -10.37
C ARG A 142 3.08 16.24 -9.03
N VAL A 143 3.85 16.37 -7.95
CA VAL A 143 3.33 16.54 -6.59
C VAL A 143 3.98 17.76 -5.94
N GLY A 144 3.18 18.81 -5.70
CA GLY A 144 3.70 20.07 -5.21
C GLY A 144 4.80 20.63 -6.11
N GLU A 145 5.99 20.80 -5.56
CA GLU A 145 7.17 21.33 -6.25
C GLU A 145 8.02 20.24 -6.93
N TYR A 146 7.61 18.98 -6.80
CA TYR A 146 8.36 17.83 -7.32
C TYR A 146 7.75 17.33 -8.62
N GLU A 147 8.63 16.84 -9.48
CA GLU A 147 8.30 16.03 -10.64
C GLU A 147 8.99 14.68 -10.45
N VAL A 148 8.21 13.61 -10.60
CA VAL A 148 8.69 12.24 -10.46
C VAL A 148 8.49 11.54 -11.80
N ALA A 149 9.58 11.07 -12.38
CA ALA A 149 9.56 10.28 -13.61
C ALA A 149 9.63 8.78 -13.28
N LEU A 150 8.80 7.97 -13.92
CA LEU A 150 8.77 6.52 -13.79
C LEU A 150 9.33 5.86 -15.05
N ALA A 151 10.37 5.07 -14.89
CA ALA A 151 10.81 4.08 -15.88
C ALA A 151 10.50 2.67 -15.38
N SER A 152 9.94 1.83 -16.24
CA SER A 152 9.57 0.46 -15.88
C SER A 152 9.70 -0.48 -17.08
N ASN A 153 9.91 -1.78 -16.78
CA ASN A 153 9.94 -2.87 -17.76
C ASN A 153 8.84 -3.90 -17.46
N ILE A 154 7.62 -3.42 -17.25
CA ILE A 154 6.51 -4.26 -16.78
C ILE A 154 6.14 -5.28 -17.85
N VAL A 155 6.06 -6.55 -17.43
CA VAL A 155 5.52 -7.67 -18.20
C VAL A 155 4.55 -8.43 -17.30
N ALA A 156 3.31 -8.61 -17.75
CA ALA A 156 2.33 -9.39 -17.00
C ALA A 156 2.79 -10.82 -16.77
N GLY A 157 2.63 -11.33 -15.55
CA GLY A 157 3.09 -12.65 -15.12
C GLY A 157 4.57 -12.70 -14.74
N GLY A 158 5.27 -11.55 -14.70
CA GLY A 158 6.70 -11.46 -14.39
C GLY A 158 7.03 -10.45 -13.29
N GLU A 159 8.31 -10.45 -12.90
CA GLU A 159 8.86 -9.39 -12.07
C GLU A 159 9.20 -8.17 -12.93
N ALA A 160 8.99 -6.99 -12.38
CA ALA A 160 9.33 -5.73 -12.99
C ALA A 160 10.14 -4.86 -12.03
N SER A 161 11.12 -4.13 -12.59
CA SER A 161 11.76 -3.02 -11.88
C SER A 161 11.00 -1.73 -12.16
N LEU A 162 10.70 -1.00 -11.10
CA LEU A 162 10.06 0.31 -11.12
C LEU A 162 11.08 1.33 -10.62
N LEU A 163 11.52 2.23 -11.50
CA LEU A 163 12.54 3.23 -11.20
C LEU A 163 11.90 4.61 -11.21
N PHE A 164 11.95 5.29 -10.07
CA PHE A 164 11.40 6.64 -9.90
C PHE A 164 12.54 7.62 -9.74
N ASP A 165 12.67 8.58 -10.66
CA ASP A 165 13.62 9.66 -10.58
C ASP A 165 12.92 10.93 -10.09
N VAL A 166 13.35 11.43 -8.92
CA VAL A 166 12.74 12.59 -8.26
C VAL A 166 13.51 13.86 -8.61
N SER A 167 12.81 14.87 -9.08
CA SER A 167 13.35 16.22 -9.29
C SER A 167 12.51 17.30 -8.60
N ARG A 168 13.14 18.44 -8.29
CA ARG A 168 12.47 19.61 -7.72
C ARG A 168 12.95 20.84 -8.47
N TYR A 169 12.01 21.63 -9.02
CA TYR A 169 12.32 22.78 -9.89
C TYR A 169 13.26 22.44 -11.06
N GLY A 170 13.08 21.25 -11.65
CA GLY A 170 13.88 20.76 -12.77
C GLY A 170 15.29 20.30 -12.42
N ARG A 171 15.64 20.16 -11.13
CA ARG A 171 16.92 19.64 -10.66
C ARG A 171 16.74 18.30 -9.94
N PRO A 172 17.60 17.30 -10.13
CA PRO A 172 17.56 16.07 -9.36
C PRO A 172 17.63 16.36 -7.85
N VAL A 173 16.87 15.59 -7.06
CA VAL A 173 16.92 15.64 -5.60
C VAL A 173 17.90 14.57 -5.11
N GLU A 174 19.07 14.99 -4.67
CA GLU A 174 20.17 14.11 -4.26
C GLU A 174 20.27 13.96 -2.73
N ASP A 175 19.30 14.52 -2.00
CA ASP A 175 19.22 14.56 -0.54
C ASP A 175 17.85 14.07 -0.04
N LEU A 176 17.30 13.02 -0.66
CA LEU A 176 16.12 12.32 -0.16
C LEU A 176 16.41 11.73 1.22
N GLU A 177 15.42 11.79 2.07
CA GLU A 177 15.49 11.26 3.43
C GLU A 177 14.96 9.83 3.49
N GLN A 178 15.45 9.06 4.47
CA GLN A 178 14.90 7.72 4.75
C GLN A 178 13.45 7.82 5.20
N TYR A 179 12.61 6.96 4.65
CA TYR A 179 11.20 6.84 4.99
C TYR A 179 10.79 5.37 5.05
N LEU A 180 10.43 4.89 6.24
CA LEU A 180 10.03 3.50 6.47
C LEU A 180 11.13 2.48 6.12
N GLY A 181 12.38 2.79 6.50
CA GLY A 181 13.51 1.88 6.32
C GLY A 181 14.11 1.85 4.91
N ALA A 182 13.65 2.74 3.99
CA ALA A 182 14.18 2.86 2.64
C ALA A 182 14.09 4.31 2.13
N LEU A 183 14.54 4.61 0.90
CA LEU A 183 14.36 5.93 0.28
C LEU A 183 12.92 6.25 -0.09
N GLY A 184 12.04 5.27 -0.07
CA GLY A 184 10.61 5.44 -0.35
C GLY A 184 9.79 4.20 -0.05
N HIS A 185 8.49 4.38 -0.03
CA HIS A 185 7.52 3.31 0.17
C HIS A 185 6.53 3.31 -1.00
N LEU A 186 6.25 2.14 -1.56
CA LEU A 186 5.39 2.00 -2.73
C LEU A 186 4.27 1.00 -2.45
N VAL A 187 3.05 1.44 -2.74
CA VAL A 187 1.86 0.58 -2.75
C VAL A 187 1.32 0.50 -4.17
N ALA A 188 1.00 -0.69 -4.62
CA ALA A 188 0.38 -0.95 -5.91
C ALA A 188 -0.98 -1.63 -5.73
N LEU A 189 -2.03 -1.03 -6.31
CA LEU A 189 -3.40 -1.55 -6.26
C LEU A 189 -3.92 -1.77 -7.68
N ARG A 190 -4.52 -2.94 -7.94
CA ARG A 190 -5.11 -3.25 -9.24
C ARG A 190 -6.47 -2.54 -9.39
N GLU A 191 -6.72 -2.00 -10.59
CA GLU A 191 -8.04 -1.45 -10.93
C GLU A 191 -9.12 -2.54 -10.87
N GLY A 192 -10.29 -2.17 -10.39
CA GLY A 192 -11.48 -3.03 -10.34
C GLY A 192 -11.63 -3.73 -8.99
N ASP A 193 -10.74 -4.61 -8.60
CA ASP A 193 -10.83 -5.37 -7.34
C ASP A 193 -9.98 -4.83 -6.19
N LEU A 194 -9.09 -3.88 -6.46
CA LEU A 194 -8.14 -3.32 -5.48
C LEU A 194 -7.18 -4.37 -4.89
N ALA A 195 -6.84 -5.42 -5.65
CA ALA A 195 -5.84 -6.36 -5.23
C ALA A 195 -4.54 -5.65 -4.90
N PHE A 196 -4.05 -5.87 -3.69
CA PHE A 196 -2.81 -5.29 -3.17
C PHE A 196 -1.62 -6.10 -3.67
N LEU A 197 -0.65 -5.42 -4.27
CA LEU A 197 0.62 -6.04 -4.66
C LEU A 197 1.68 -5.71 -3.62
N HIS A 198 2.39 -6.73 -3.18
CA HIS A 198 3.62 -6.54 -2.42
C HIS A 198 4.72 -6.02 -3.35
N VAL A 199 5.35 -4.93 -2.93
CA VAL A 199 6.44 -4.27 -3.62
C VAL A 199 7.62 -4.21 -2.67
N HIS A 200 8.80 -4.54 -3.15
CA HIS A 200 10.02 -4.56 -2.35
C HIS A 200 10.95 -3.43 -2.78
N PRO A 201 11.45 -2.58 -1.87
CA PRO A 201 12.48 -1.61 -2.20
C PRO A 201 13.77 -2.34 -2.63
N GLU A 202 14.38 -1.86 -3.72
CA GLU A 202 15.72 -2.29 -4.16
C GLU A 202 16.80 -1.31 -3.66
N THR A 203 16.41 -0.10 -3.28
CA THR A 203 17.29 0.94 -2.77
C THR A 203 16.97 1.18 -1.29
N GLU A 204 17.67 0.49 -0.42
CA GLU A 204 17.57 0.70 1.03
C GLU A 204 18.47 1.84 1.48
N ASP A 205 19.67 1.94 0.89
CA ASP A 205 20.66 2.98 1.17
C ASP A 205 20.78 3.99 0.03
N GLY A 206 21.15 5.22 0.35
CA GLY A 206 21.39 6.28 -0.62
C GLY A 206 20.70 7.59 -0.25
N SER A 207 20.74 8.56 -1.15
CA SER A 207 20.16 9.88 -0.99
C SER A 207 19.39 10.38 -2.22
N GLY A 208 19.09 9.49 -3.16
CA GLY A 208 18.42 9.84 -4.41
C GLY A 208 19.38 10.18 -5.56
N PRO A 209 18.88 10.75 -6.65
CA PRO A 209 17.47 11.08 -6.94
C PRO A 209 16.60 9.87 -7.26
N ARG A 210 17.20 8.67 -7.44
CA ARG A 210 16.50 7.45 -7.85
C ARG A 210 16.05 6.62 -6.68
N ILE A 211 14.77 6.19 -6.74
CA ILE A 211 14.15 5.23 -5.83
C ILE A 211 13.74 4.03 -6.69
N ALA A 212 14.20 2.83 -6.32
CA ALA A 212 13.96 1.61 -7.09
C ALA A 212 13.16 0.59 -6.29
N PHE A 213 12.23 -0.06 -6.98
CA PHE A 213 11.41 -1.14 -6.41
C PHE A 213 11.33 -2.32 -7.37
N ARG A 214 11.11 -3.50 -6.80
CA ARG A 214 10.74 -4.71 -7.50
C ARG A 214 9.30 -5.08 -7.17
N ALA A 215 8.51 -5.37 -8.21
CA ALA A 215 7.12 -5.79 -8.09
C ALA A 215 6.82 -6.97 -9.01
N ALA A 216 5.94 -7.87 -8.58
CA ALA A 216 5.45 -8.96 -9.41
C ALA A 216 3.99 -8.68 -9.82
N PHE A 217 3.76 -8.48 -11.12
CA PHE A 217 2.42 -8.25 -11.66
C PHE A 217 1.81 -9.59 -12.13
N ALA A 218 1.07 -10.25 -11.24
CA ALA A 218 0.51 -11.58 -11.49
C ALA A 218 -0.51 -11.62 -12.63
N SER A 219 -1.12 -10.51 -13.00
CA SER A 219 -2.15 -10.43 -14.03
C SER A 219 -2.05 -9.17 -14.88
N LYS A 220 -2.58 -9.25 -16.09
CA LYS A 220 -2.79 -8.08 -16.95
C LYS A 220 -3.82 -7.13 -16.33
N GLY A 221 -3.68 -5.86 -16.64
CA GLY A 221 -4.61 -4.82 -16.24
C GLY A 221 -3.93 -3.53 -15.85
N ARG A 222 -4.75 -2.57 -15.43
CA ARG A 222 -4.25 -1.29 -14.94
C ARG A 222 -4.05 -1.33 -13.44
N TYR A 223 -3.01 -0.66 -13.00
CA TYR A 223 -2.64 -0.57 -11.58
C TYR A 223 -2.43 0.90 -11.21
N ARG A 224 -2.85 1.25 -10.00
CA ARG A 224 -2.53 2.53 -9.39
C ARG A 224 -1.39 2.33 -8.41
N LEU A 225 -0.30 3.07 -8.63
CA LEU A 225 0.89 3.09 -7.78
C LEU A 225 0.85 4.34 -6.92
N PHE A 226 1.16 4.20 -5.64
CA PHE A 226 1.29 5.31 -4.69
C PHE A 226 2.70 5.28 -4.14
N LEU A 227 3.57 6.12 -4.69
CA LEU A 227 4.93 6.30 -4.21
C LEU A 227 4.96 7.36 -3.12
N GLN A 228 5.51 7.02 -1.97
CA GLN A 228 5.82 7.95 -0.91
C GLN A 228 7.34 8.10 -0.77
N PHE A 229 7.81 9.32 -0.67
CA PHE A 229 9.21 9.66 -0.41
C PHE A 229 9.30 10.86 0.52
N ALA A 230 10.38 10.94 1.29
CA ALA A 230 10.62 12.04 2.22
C ALA A 230 11.71 12.97 1.71
N HIS A 231 11.48 14.27 1.81
CA HIS A 231 12.45 15.30 1.53
C HIS A 231 12.13 16.59 2.30
N ALA A 232 13.14 17.24 2.84
CA ALA A 232 13.02 18.46 3.65
C ALA A 232 12.01 18.32 4.81
N GLY A 233 12.03 17.18 5.53
CA GLY A 233 11.18 16.87 6.65
C GLY A 233 9.71 16.61 6.30
N ARG A 234 9.37 16.38 5.02
CA ARG A 234 8.00 16.16 4.57
C ARG A 234 7.90 14.93 3.67
N VAL A 235 6.86 14.13 3.91
CA VAL A 235 6.49 13.02 3.04
C VAL A 235 5.63 13.53 1.90
N GLN A 236 6.00 13.17 0.67
CA GLN A 236 5.25 13.42 -0.56
C GLN A 236 4.61 12.10 -1.03
N THR A 237 3.48 12.19 -1.70
CA THR A 237 2.83 11.02 -2.33
C THR A 237 2.55 11.31 -3.79
N ALA A 238 3.27 10.64 -4.67
CA ALA A 238 3.03 10.67 -6.13
C ALA A 238 2.23 9.45 -6.56
N ALA A 239 1.23 9.64 -7.44
CA ALA A 239 0.32 8.58 -7.82
C ALA A 239 0.34 8.33 -9.33
N PHE A 240 0.77 7.14 -9.76
CA PHE A 240 0.90 6.76 -11.16
C PHE A 240 -0.17 5.75 -11.56
N THR A 241 -0.57 5.78 -12.81
CA THR A 241 -1.28 4.68 -13.44
C THR A 241 -0.34 4.00 -14.43
N ILE A 242 -0.29 2.67 -14.34
CA ILE A 242 0.49 1.83 -15.26
C ILE A 242 -0.42 0.73 -15.83
N GLU A 243 0.03 0.13 -16.92
CA GLU A 243 -0.58 -1.05 -17.53
C GLU A 243 0.44 -2.20 -17.55
N ALA A 244 -0.01 -3.40 -17.10
CA ALA A 244 0.80 -4.62 -17.05
C ALA A 244 0.23 -5.71 -17.96
#